data_03317cd3fa71892e8608540b4fc2d8bb
#
_entry.id   03317cd3fa71892e8608540b4fc2d8bb
#
_cell.length_a   1.000
_cell.length_b   1.000
_cell.length_c   1.000
_cell.angle_alpha   90.00
_cell.angle_beta   90.00
_cell.angle_gamma   90.00
#
_symmetry.space_group_name_H-M   'P 1'
#
loop_
_entity.id
_entity.type
_entity.pdbx_description
1 polymer ?
#
loop_
_entity_poly.entity_id
_entity_poly.type
_entity_poly.pdbx_seq_one_letter_code
_entity_poly.pdbx_strand_id
1 'polypeptide(L)'
;VEKRYLEEQQIIEDSFRLGVQIFESGFRPTFIVGLWRGGSAVGIYVQECLQTLGVQTDHIALRTSYPGLPDYQNMVETPERIRVHGTQYLIENLNIDDGLLIVDDVFSSGHNITAVINRLSTKLKRNMPEEVRIATLYQRTGYNRTTLKPDFCLHETSDWLVFPYELKGLSHEEIAANKPYVAPYLRS
;
A
#
# COMPACT_ATOMS: atom_id res chain seq x y z
N VAL A 1 -22.60 -3.37 -1.26
CA VAL A 1 -21.42 -3.50 -2.11
C VAL A 1 -20.99 -4.95 -2.06
N GLU A 2 -20.88 -5.58 -3.23
CA GLU A 2 -20.45 -6.96 -3.33
C GLU A 2 -18.97 -7.09 -2.93
N LYS A 3 -18.65 -8.13 -2.15
CA LYS A 3 -17.27 -8.44 -1.74
C LYS A 3 -16.63 -9.32 -2.80
N ARG A 4 -15.50 -8.90 -3.34
CA ARG A 4 -14.67 -9.69 -4.25
C ARG A 4 -13.46 -10.25 -3.51
N TYR A 5 -13.42 -11.57 -3.38
CA TYR A 5 -12.31 -12.27 -2.74
C TYR A 5 -11.20 -12.51 -3.74
N LEU A 6 -9.98 -12.14 -3.36
CA LEU A 6 -8.79 -12.27 -4.21
C LEU A 6 -7.99 -13.51 -3.78
N GLU A 7 -7.44 -14.19 -4.76
CA GLU A 7 -6.59 -15.37 -4.55
C GLU A 7 -5.13 -14.96 -4.30
N GLU A 8 -4.44 -15.68 -3.42
CA GLU A 8 -3.06 -15.39 -3.05
C GLU A 8 -2.12 -15.45 -4.26
N GLN A 9 -2.26 -16.49 -5.08
CA GLN A 9 -1.48 -16.66 -6.30
C GLN A 9 -1.59 -15.44 -7.22
N GLN A 10 -2.80 -14.90 -7.41
CA GLN A 10 -3.03 -13.71 -8.22
C GLN A 10 -2.32 -12.48 -7.65
N ILE A 11 -2.33 -12.32 -6.31
CA ILE A 11 -1.64 -11.19 -5.66
C ILE A 11 -0.13 -11.28 -5.86
N ILE A 12 0.45 -12.48 -5.77
CA ILE A 12 1.88 -12.72 -6.01
C ILE A 12 2.22 -12.35 -7.47
N GLU A 13 1.51 -12.92 -8.43
CA GLU A 13 1.75 -12.69 -9.86
C GLU A 13 1.59 -11.22 -10.23
N ASP A 14 0.52 -10.58 -9.77
CA ASP A 14 0.27 -9.15 -10.01
C ASP A 14 1.34 -8.26 -9.36
N SER A 15 1.84 -8.63 -8.19
CA SER A 15 2.93 -7.88 -7.54
C SER A 15 4.21 -7.93 -8.36
N PHE A 16 4.57 -9.07 -8.95
CA PHE A 16 5.69 -9.18 -9.88
C PHE A 16 5.44 -8.40 -11.18
N ARG A 17 4.23 -8.45 -11.73
CA ARG A 17 3.85 -7.64 -12.90
C ARG A 17 3.99 -6.13 -12.62
N LEU A 18 3.57 -5.70 -11.42
CA LEU A 18 3.74 -4.32 -10.97
C LEU A 18 5.24 -3.94 -10.91
N GLY A 19 6.08 -4.82 -10.37
CA GLY A 19 7.53 -4.63 -10.33
C GLY A 19 8.15 -4.48 -11.74
N VAL A 20 7.72 -5.30 -12.69
CA VAL A 20 8.14 -5.20 -14.10
C VAL A 20 7.68 -3.87 -14.71
N GLN A 21 6.43 -3.47 -14.47
CA GLN A 21 5.90 -2.18 -14.96
C GLN A 21 6.73 -0.99 -14.45
N ILE A 22 7.11 -1.01 -13.16
CA ILE A 22 7.98 0.00 -12.57
C ILE A 22 9.36 0.02 -13.26
N PHE A 23 9.95 -1.15 -13.46
CA PHE A 23 11.25 -1.29 -14.11
C PHE A 23 11.22 -0.76 -15.56
N GLU A 24 10.22 -1.14 -16.34
CA GLU A 24 10.04 -0.74 -17.74
C GLU A 24 9.77 0.77 -17.91
N SER A 25 9.23 1.42 -16.89
CA SER A 25 9.03 2.88 -16.90
C SER A 25 10.33 3.67 -16.87
N GLY A 26 11.44 3.03 -16.52
CA GLY A 26 12.73 3.69 -16.30
C GLY A 26 12.94 4.21 -14.88
N PHE A 27 11.92 4.22 -14.03
CA PHE A 27 12.07 4.60 -12.62
C PHE A 27 12.92 3.58 -11.87
N ARG A 28 13.89 4.08 -11.09
CA ARG A 28 14.82 3.26 -10.31
C ARG A 28 14.76 3.68 -8.84
N PRO A 29 13.80 3.13 -8.07
CA PRO A 29 13.69 3.46 -6.65
C PRO A 29 14.95 3.03 -5.89
N THR A 30 15.36 3.83 -4.91
CA THR A 30 16.37 3.48 -3.91
C THR A 30 15.74 3.04 -2.61
N PHE A 31 14.52 3.54 -2.33
CA PHE A 31 13.74 3.18 -1.15
C PHE A 31 12.33 2.75 -1.53
N ILE A 32 11.86 1.68 -0.89
CA ILE A 32 10.47 1.24 -0.93
C ILE A 32 9.83 1.45 0.44
N VAL A 33 8.66 2.05 0.46
CA VAL A 33 7.78 2.12 1.62
C VAL A 33 6.56 1.26 1.37
N GLY A 34 6.44 0.14 2.07
CA GLY A 34 5.23 -0.66 2.09
C GLY A 34 4.27 -0.12 3.15
N LEU A 35 3.06 0.27 2.76
CA LEU A 35 2.07 0.72 3.73
C LEU A 35 1.48 -0.49 4.46
N TRP A 36 1.67 -0.53 5.77
CA TRP A 36 1.12 -1.57 6.61
C TRP A 36 -0.43 -1.47 6.59
N ARG A 37 -1.13 -2.55 6.21
CA ARG A 37 -0.57 -3.92 6.13
C ARG A 37 -0.42 -4.45 4.70
N GLY A 38 -1.36 -4.26 3.80
CA GLY A 38 -1.37 -4.88 2.48
C GLY A 38 -0.23 -4.44 1.58
N GLY A 39 0.15 -3.17 1.66
CA GLY A 39 1.32 -2.65 0.94
C GLY A 39 2.64 -3.30 1.35
N SER A 40 2.74 -3.84 2.58
CA SER A 40 3.93 -4.61 2.98
C SER A 40 4.04 -5.92 2.23
N ALA A 41 2.94 -6.65 2.05
CA ALA A 41 2.93 -7.90 1.30
C ALA A 41 3.29 -7.67 -0.18
N VAL A 42 2.61 -6.73 -0.83
CA VAL A 42 2.89 -6.35 -2.23
C VAL A 42 4.32 -5.81 -2.37
N GLY A 43 4.76 -4.97 -1.44
CA GLY A 43 6.09 -4.37 -1.43
C GLY A 43 7.23 -5.38 -1.40
N ILE A 44 7.08 -6.49 -0.67
CA ILE A 44 8.06 -7.58 -0.66
C ILE A 44 8.24 -8.17 -2.05
N TYR A 45 7.16 -8.53 -2.74
CA TYR A 45 7.24 -9.09 -4.08
C TYR A 45 7.76 -8.10 -5.12
N VAL A 46 7.35 -6.83 -5.01
CA VAL A 46 7.87 -5.75 -5.87
C VAL A 46 9.38 -5.59 -5.67
N GLN A 47 9.85 -5.60 -4.43
CA GLN A 47 11.29 -5.53 -4.12
C GLN A 47 12.05 -6.71 -4.71
N GLU A 48 11.59 -7.94 -4.49
CA GLU A 48 12.22 -9.15 -5.03
C GLU A 48 12.30 -9.10 -6.57
N CYS A 49 11.23 -8.63 -7.22
CA CYS A 49 11.21 -8.43 -8.67
C CYS A 49 12.28 -7.41 -9.10
N LEU A 50 12.31 -6.23 -8.49
CA LEU A 50 13.25 -5.16 -8.84
C LEU A 50 14.71 -5.58 -8.60
N GLN A 51 14.99 -6.26 -7.47
CA GLN A 51 16.34 -6.77 -7.16
C GLN A 51 16.81 -7.81 -8.19
N THR A 52 15.92 -8.72 -8.60
CA THR A 52 16.19 -9.69 -9.65
C THR A 52 16.50 -9.02 -11.00
N LEU A 53 15.88 -7.87 -11.26
CA LEU A 53 16.13 -7.05 -12.45
C LEU A 53 17.34 -6.09 -12.28
N GLY A 54 18.08 -6.18 -11.18
CA GLY A 54 19.30 -5.41 -10.93
C GLY A 54 19.08 -4.05 -10.24
N VAL A 55 17.89 -3.77 -9.73
CA VAL A 55 17.58 -2.53 -8.98
C VAL A 55 17.63 -2.82 -7.49
N GLN A 56 18.70 -2.37 -6.83
CA GLN A 56 18.85 -2.51 -5.38
C GLN A 56 18.04 -1.46 -4.65
N THR A 57 17.23 -1.89 -3.68
CA THR A 57 16.36 -1.01 -2.90
C THR A 57 16.48 -1.32 -1.41
N ASP A 58 16.37 -0.30 -0.60
CA ASP A 58 16.07 -0.44 0.83
C ASP A 58 14.55 -0.45 1.02
N HIS A 59 14.04 -1.14 2.03
CA HIS A 59 12.59 -1.32 2.21
C HIS A 59 12.19 -1.26 3.68
N ILE A 60 11.21 -0.44 3.99
CA ILE A 60 10.60 -0.34 5.32
C ILE A 60 9.07 -0.29 5.21
N ALA A 61 8.41 -0.86 6.21
CA ALA A 61 6.97 -0.71 6.39
C ALA A 61 6.65 0.52 7.23
N LEU A 62 5.68 1.33 6.78
CA LEU A 62 5.08 2.39 7.57
C LEU A 62 3.63 2.04 7.90
N ARG A 63 3.21 2.41 9.11
CA ARG A 63 1.83 2.24 9.54
C ARG A 63 1.14 3.59 9.65
N THR A 64 -0.07 3.67 9.13
CA THR A 64 -0.99 4.78 9.42
C THR A 64 -2.01 4.36 10.46
N SER A 65 -2.42 5.27 11.32
CA SER A 65 -3.52 5.07 12.26
C SER A 65 -4.38 6.32 12.38
N TYR A 66 -5.63 6.11 12.75
CA TYR A 66 -6.58 7.17 13.03
C TYR A 66 -6.97 7.12 14.52
N PRO A 67 -6.86 8.22 15.28
CA PRO A 67 -7.22 8.23 16.69
C PRO A 67 -8.75 8.14 16.85
N GLY A 68 -9.20 7.14 17.61
CA GLY A 68 -10.62 6.85 17.85
C GLY A 68 -11.03 5.48 17.32
N LEU A 69 -12.32 5.19 17.34
CA LEU A 69 -12.85 3.99 16.69
C LEU A 69 -12.64 4.13 15.18
N PRO A 70 -12.11 3.09 14.53
CA PRO A 70 -11.82 3.14 13.10
C PRO A 70 -13.14 3.05 12.32
N ASP A 71 -13.79 4.19 12.16
CA ASP A 71 -14.84 4.39 11.19
C ASP A 71 -14.19 4.99 9.94
N TYR A 72 -14.25 4.25 8.84
CA TYR A 72 -13.73 4.68 7.55
C TYR A 72 -14.30 6.04 7.14
N GLN A 73 -15.56 6.29 7.46
CA GLN A 73 -16.27 7.52 7.13
C GLN A 73 -15.66 8.73 7.87
N ASN A 74 -15.38 8.60 9.16
CA ASN A 74 -14.72 9.64 9.95
C ASN A 74 -13.26 9.88 9.46
N MET A 75 -12.57 8.85 9.02
CA MET A 75 -11.20 8.96 8.47
C MET A 75 -11.18 9.73 7.15
N VAL A 76 -12.23 9.61 6.34
CA VAL A 76 -12.38 10.35 5.07
C VAL A 76 -12.75 11.81 5.33
N GLU A 77 -13.53 12.09 6.37
CA GLU A 77 -14.00 13.44 6.72
C GLU A 77 -12.95 14.29 7.45
N THR A 78 -12.06 13.66 8.23
CA THR A 78 -11.00 14.37 8.98
C THR A 78 -9.61 13.77 8.76
N PRO A 79 -9.10 13.81 7.51
CA PRO A 79 -7.84 13.16 7.13
C PRO A 79 -6.60 13.73 7.83
N GLU A 80 -6.66 14.97 8.30
CA GLU A 80 -5.58 15.61 9.06
C GLU A 80 -5.28 14.92 10.41
N ARG A 81 -6.19 14.08 10.90
CA ARG A 81 -6.02 13.29 12.12
C ARG A 81 -5.25 11.98 11.89
N ILE A 82 -4.96 11.62 10.64
CA ILE A 82 -4.18 10.42 10.32
C ILE A 82 -2.76 10.59 10.84
N ARG A 83 -2.31 9.63 11.65
CA ARG A 83 -0.94 9.57 12.18
C ARG A 83 -0.12 8.57 11.39
N VAL A 84 1.15 8.92 11.16
CA VAL A 84 2.13 8.05 10.48
C VAL A 84 3.19 7.61 11.47
N HIS A 85 3.43 6.31 11.54
CA HIS A 85 4.37 5.67 12.46
C HIS A 85 5.50 4.98 11.71
N GLY A 86 6.69 4.97 12.31
CA GLY A 86 7.85 4.26 11.76
C GLY A 86 8.74 5.09 10.83
N THR A 87 8.54 6.41 10.75
CA THR A 87 9.26 7.28 9.80
C THR A 87 10.72 7.57 10.17
N GLN A 88 11.18 7.20 11.38
CA GLN A 88 12.51 7.58 11.88
C GLN A 88 13.64 7.13 10.93
N TYR A 89 13.61 5.87 10.51
CA TYR A 89 14.61 5.32 9.59
C TYR A 89 14.69 6.09 8.26
N LEU A 90 13.56 6.46 7.69
CA LEU A 90 13.50 7.23 6.45
C LEU A 90 14.02 8.66 6.65
N ILE A 91 13.68 9.28 7.78
CA ILE A 91 14.15 10.64 8.11
C ILE A 91 15.68 10.68 8.25
N GLU A 92 16.28 9.60 8.75
CA GLU A 92 17.74 9.50 8.94
C GLU A 92 18.50 9.15 7.65
N ASN A 93 17.84 8.50 6.67
CA ASN A 93 18.51 7.91 5.52
C ASN A 93 18.14 8.50 4.17
N LEU A 94 16.94 9.08 4.00
CA LEU A 94 16.51 9.66 2.73
C LEU A 94 17.19 10.99 2.43
N ASN A 95 17.55 11.16 1.17
CA ASN A 95 18.10 12.38 0.60
C ASN A 95 17.38 12.78 -0.68
N ILE A 96 17.63 14.00 -1.13
CA ILE A 96 16.97 14.60 -2.31
C ILE A 96 17.15 13.79 -3.59
N ASP A 97 18.31 13.14 -3.75
CA ASP A 97 18.66 12.34 -4.93
C ASP A 97 18.08 10.92 -4.90
N ASP A 98 17.41 10.52 -3.81
CA ASP A 98 16.77 9.21 -3.70
C ASP A 98 15.49 9.14 -4.54
N GLY A 99 15.17 7.93 -4.99
CA GLY A 99 13.86 7.59 -5.55
C GLY A 99 13.01 6.88 -4.51
N LEU A 100 11.91 7.47 -4.10
CA LEU A 100 11.00 6.88 -3.12
C LEU A 100 9.78 6.23 -3.82
N LEU A 101 9.62 4.94 -3.64
CA LEU A 101 8.44 4.19 -4.10
C LEU A 101 7.53 3.87 -2.91
N ILE A 102 6.32 4.39 -2.92
CA ILE A 102 5.28 4.05 -1.93
C ILE A 102 4.40 2.97 -2.53
N VAL A 103 4.33 1.82 -1.86
CA VAL A 103 3.56 0.66 -2.31
C VAL A 103 2.38 0.41 -1.37
N ASP A 104 1.21 0.23 -1.95
CA ASP A 104 0.01 -0.22 -1.25
C ASP A 104 -0.70 -1.31 -2.07
N ASP A 105 -1.60 -2.05 -1.45
CA ASP A 105 -2.41 -3.05 -2.15
C ASP A 105 -3.54 -2.39 -2.95
N VAL A 106 -4.20 -1.39 -2.37
CA VAL A 106 -5.31 -0.67 -3.00
C VAL A 106 -5.26 0.83 -2.71
N PHE A 107 -5.31 1.63 -3.77
CA PHE A 107 -5.53 3.07 -3.68
C PHE A 107 -7.03 3.36 -3.65
N SER A 108 -7.51 3.92 -2.57
CA SER A 108 -8.93 4.30 -2.40
C SER A 108 -9.06 5.82 -2.22
N SER A 109 -9.19 6.32 -0.99
CA SER A 109 -9.32 7.76 -0.74
C SER A 109 -8.05 8.57 -1.04
N GLY A 110 -6.88 7.96 -0.96
CA GLY A 110 -5.58 8.61 -1.09
C GLY A 110 -5.06 9.27 0.19
N HIS A 111 -5.90 9.35 1.24
CA HIS A 111 -5.54 10.09 2.47
C HIS A 111 -4.35 9.51 3.22
N ASN A 112 -4.23 8.17 3.30
CA ASN A 112 -3.10 7.53 3.98
C ASN A 112 -1.77 7.85 3.30
N ILE A 113 -1.73 7.77 1.98
CA ILE A 113 -0.53 8.10 1.18
C ILE A 113 -0.20 9.59 1.30
N THR A 114 -1.22 10.46 1.23
CA THR A 114 -1.05 11.90 1.43
C THR A 114 -0.46 12.19 2.82
N ALA A 115 -0.94 11.53 3.87
CA ALA A 115 -0.41 11.70 5.23
C ALA A 115 1.06 11.28 5.32
N VAL A 116 1.45 10.18 4.66
CA VAL A 116 2.85 9.73 4.60
C VAL A 116 3.73 10.75 3.89
N ILE A 117 3.34 11.20 2.71
CA ILE A 117 4.11 12.20 1.93
C ILE A 117 4.25 13.50 2.72
N ASN A 118 3.16 14.01 3.31
CA ASN A 118 3.18 15.23 4.11
C ASN A 118 4.08 15.09 5.35
N ARG A 119 4.03 13.93 6.03
CA ARG A 119 4.88 13.67 7.19
C ARG A 119 6.36 13.66 6.82
N LEU A 120 6.72 12.97 5.74
CA LEU A 120 8.09 12.91 5.26
C LEU A 120 8.58 14.29 4.78
N SER A 121 7.78 14.98 3.99
CA SER A 121 8.10 16.32 3.47
C SER A 121 8.34 17.33 4.60
N THR A 122 7.49 17.32 5.63
CA THR A 122 7.63 18.21 6.81
C THR A 122 8.93 17.92 7.59
N LYS A 123 9.33 16.66 7.69
CA LYS A 123 10.51 16.26 8.46
C LYS A 123 11.81 16.35 7.68
N LEU A 124 11.80 15.93 6.43
CA LEU A 124 12.98 15.94 5.55
C LEU A 124 13.29 17.32 4.98
N LYS A 125 12.27 18.15 4.80
CA LYS A 125 12.42 19.50 4.23
C LYS A 125 13.16 19.44 2.87
N ARG A 126 14.33 20.09 2.78
CA ARG A 126 15.17 20.10 1.58
C ARG A 126 15.73 18.73 1.17
N ASN A 127 15.72 17.75 2.07
CA ASN A 127 16.19 16.39 1.79
C ASN A 127 15.05 15.47 1.31
N MET A 128 13.83 15.99 1.17
CA MET A 128 12.73 15.19 0.60
C MET A 128 13.10 14.80 -0.83
N PRO A 129 13.00 13.50 -1.19
CA PRO A 129 13.24 13.05 -2.55
C PRO A 129 12.42 13.82 -3.57
N GLU A 130 13.05 14.22 -4.69
CA GLU A 130 12.34 14.84 -5.81
C GLU A 130 11.45 13.83 -6.54
N GLU A 131 11.89 12.58 -6.63
CA GLU A 131 11.12 11.50 -7.22
C GLU A 131 10.41 10.68 -6.14
N VAL A 132 9.10 10.90 -6.02
CA VAL A 132 8.19 10.09 -5.22
C VAL A 132 7.14 9.50 -6.14
N ARG A 133 7.04 8.17 -6.20
CA ARG A 133 6.08 7.43 -7.02
C ARG A 133 5.22 6.53 -6.15
N ILE A 134 3.99 6.31 -6.62
CA ILE A 134 2.98 5.49 -5.94
C ILE A 134 2.65 4.29 -6.82
N ALA A 135 2.74 3.09 -6.25
CA ALA A 135 2.40 1.85 -6.93
C ALA A 135 1.36 1.07 -6.13
N THR A 136 0.31 0.61 -6.80
CA THR A 136 -0.76 -0.19 -6.20
C THR A 136 -1.21 -1.29 -7.15
N LEU A 137 -1.73 -2.40 -6.62
CA LEU A 137 -2.34 -3.43 -7.46
C LEU A 137 -3.69 -2.95 -7.98
N TYR A 138 -4.47 -2.31 -7.12
CA TYR A 138 -5.82 -1.85 -7.43
C TYR A 138 -6.00 -0.36 -7.14
N GLN A 139 -6.84 0.28 -7.95
CA GLN A 139 -7.41 1.60 -7.67
C GLN A 139 -8.92 1.49 -7.61
N ARG A 140 -9.53 2.00 -6.53
CA ARG A 140 -11.00 2.07 -6.41
C ARG A 140 -11.52 3.33 -7.08
N THR A 141 -12.30 3.13 -8.14
CA THR A 141 -12.91 4.22 -8.89
C THR A 141 -14.00 4.94 -8.09
N GLY A 142 -14.03 6.26 -8.15
CA GLY A 142 -15.03 7.08 -7.44
C GLY A 142 -14.74 7.36 -5.96
N TYR A 143 -13.68 6.79 -5.40
CA TYR A 143 -13.36 6.93 -3.96
C TYR A 143 -12.23 7.92 -3.67
N ASN A 144 -11.44 8.32 -4.67
CA ASN A 144 -10.35 9.28 -4.47
C ASN A 144 -10.88 10.63 -3.95
N ARG A 145 -10.26 11.12 -2.87
CA ARG A 145 -10.59 12.41 -2.20
C ARG A 145 -9.38 13.34 -2.16
N THR A 146 -8.34 13.04 -2.92
CA THR A 146 -7.09 13.80 -2.99
C THR A 146 -6.76 14.14 -4.44
N THR A 147 -5.70 14.90 -4.64
CA THR A 147 -5.15 15.18 -5.99
C THR A 147 -4.16 14.09 -6.44
N LEU A 148 -3.77 13.18 -5.52
CA LEU A 148 -2.85 12.10 -5.83
C LEU A 148 -3.51 11.04 -6.72
N LYS A 149 -2.66 10.41 -7.53
CA LYS A 149 -3.01 9.22 -8.31
C LYS A 149 -1.84 8.23 -8.23
N PRO A 150 -2.10 6.93 -8.31
CA PRO A 150 -1.01 5.97 -8.52
C PRO A 150 -0.28 6.26 -9.83
N ASP A 151 1.06 6.25 -9.78
CA ASP A 151 1.90 6.31 -10.99
C ASP A 151 1.89 4.94 -11.69
N PHE A 152 1.74 3.88 -10.90
CA PHE A 152 1.66 2.50 -11.37
C PHE A 152 0.47 1.81 -10.73
N CYS A 153 -0.41 1.26 -11.56
CA CYS A 153 -1.58 0.52 -11.12
C CYS A 153 -1.95 -0.55 -12.15
N LEU A 154 -2.30 -1.75 -11.70
CA LEU A 154 -2.66 -2.84 -12.62
C LEU A 154 -4.15 -2.91 -12.90
N HIS A 155 -4.98 -2.65 -11.90
CA HIS A 155 -6.42 -2.87 -11.97
C HIS A 155 -7.22 -1.70 -11.43
N GLU A 156 -8.34 -1.42 -12.06
CA GLU A 156 -9.37 -0.51 -11.55
C GLU A 156 -10.63 -1.30 -11.18
N THR A 157 -11.29 -0.93 -10.08
CA THR A 157 -12.52 -1.57 -9.64
C THR A 157 -13.36 -0.65 -8.77
N SER A 158 -14.67 -0.89 -8.75
CA SER A 158 -15.59 -0.29 -7.76
C SER A 158 -15.90 -1.24 -6.60
N ASP A 159 -15.48 -2.52 -6.70
CA ASP A 159 -15.82 -3.55 -5.74
C ASP A 159 -15.16 -3.34 -4.38
N TRP A 160 -15.71 -3.99 -3.35
CA TRP A 160 -15.05 -4.15 -2.08
C TRP A 160 -14.11 -5.36 -2.14
N LEU A 161 -12.80 -5.10 -2.20
CA LEU A 161 -11.80 -6.15 -2.28
C LEU A 161 -11.53 -6.77 -0.91
N VAL A 162 -11.41 -8.09 -0.88
CA VAL A 162 -10.98 -8.86 0.27
C VAL A 162 -9.71 -9.60 -0.09
N PHE A 163 -8.58 -9.15 0.46
CA PHE A 163 -7.28 -9.73 0.20
C PHE A 163 -7.06 -11.04 0.99
N PRO A 164 -6.12 -11.92 0.56
CA PRO A 164 -5.88 -13.20 1.22
C PRO A 164 -5.56 -13.09 2.72
N TYR A 165 -4.83 -12.06 3.13
CA TYR A 165 -4.46 -11.78 4.52
C TYR A 165 -5.57 -11.13 5.37
N GLU A 166 -6.74 -10.82 4.79
CA GLU A 166 -7.82 -10.12 5.50
C GLU A 166 -8.83 -11.11 6.06
N LEU A 167 -9.07 -11.00 7.37
CA LEU A 167 -10.13 -11.73 8.08
C LEU A 167 -11.04 -10.79 8.87
N LYS A 168 -10.49 -9.65 9.30
CA LYS A 168 -11.25 -8.67 10.08
C LYS A 168 -12.41 -8.11 9.25
N GLY A 169 -13.61 -8.17 9.81
CA GLY A 169 -14.84 -7.69 9.15
C GLY A 169 -15.54 -8.74 8.29
N LEU A 170 -15.05 -9.99 8.32
CA LEU A 170 -15.72 -11.15 7.73
C LEU A 170 -16.50 -11.92 8.81
N SER A 171 -17.66 -12.44 8.45
CA SER A 171 -18.39 -13.38 9.32
C SER A 171 -17.75 -14.78 9.27
N HIS A 172 -18.11 -15.65 10.24
CA HIS A 172 -17.64 -17.03 10.23
C HIS A 172 -18.08 -17.78 8.98
N GLU A 173 -19.28 -17.52 8.47
CA GLU A 173 -19.82 -18.10 7.25
C GLU A 173 -19.02 -17.64 6.03
N GLU A 174 -18.70 -16.34 5.94
CA GLU A 174 -17.88 -15.78 4.86
C GLU A 174 -16.48 -16.39 4.85
N ILE A 175 -15.87 -16.56 6.03
CA ILE A 175 -14.54 -17.21 6.15
C ILE A 175 -14.62 -18.67 5.74
N ALA A 176 -15.62 -19.41 6.20
CA ALA A 176 -15.79 -20.82 5.86
C ALA A 176 -16.01 -21.03 4.36
N ALA A 177 -16.78 -20.15 3.70
CA ALA A 177 -17.08 -20.24 2.29
C ALA A 177 -15.91 -19.81 1.39
N ASN A 178 -15.20 -18.74 1.75
CA ASN A 178 -14.21 -18.09 0.87
C ASN A 178 -12.76 -18.33 1.28
N LYS A 179 -12.52 -18.74 2.54
CA LYS A 179 -11.18 -19.02 3.09
C LYS A 179 -11.18 -20.34 3.89
N PRO A 180 -11.61 -21.45 3.28
CA PRO A 180 -11.78 -22.73 3.98
C PRO A 180 -10.47 -23.28 4.57
N TYR A 181 -9.32 -22.85 4.04
CA TYR A 181 -7.99 -23.23 4.50
C TYR A 181 -7.59 -22.61 5.85
N VAL A 182 -8.23 -21.52 6.29
CA VAL A 182 -7.98 -20.92 7.62
C VAL A 182 -9.13 -21.16 8.61
N ALA A 183 -10.33 -21.44 8.14
CA ALA A 183 -11.50 -21.65 8.97
C ALA A 183 -11.31 -22.68 10.11
N PRO A 184 -10.61 -23.82 9.91
CA PRO A 184 -10.38 -24.82 10.96
C PRO A 184 -9.56 -24.30 12.15
N TYR A 185 -8.71 -23.29 11.95
CA TYR A 185 -7.84 -22.72 12.98
C TYR A 185 -8.50 -21.59 13.78
N LEU A 186 -9.65 -21.10 13.34
CA LEU A 186 -10.35 -19.97 13.95
C LEU A 186 -11.54 -20.40 14.84
N ARG A 187 -11.55 -21.65 15.24
CA ARG A 187 -12.57 -22.16 16.18
C ARG A 187 -12.32 -21.58 17.56
N SER A 188 -13.25 -20.80 18.04
CA SER A 188 -13.39 -20.40 19.45
C SER A 188 -13.93 -21.55 20.28
#